data_26793e714c65275ed640b2ab90a72f00
#
_entry.id   26793e714c65275ed640b2ab90a72f00
#
_cell.length_a   1.000
_cell.length_b   1.000
_cell.length_c   1.000
_cell.angle_alpha   90.00
_cell.angle_beta   90.00
_cell.angle_gamma   90.00
#
_symmetry.space_group_name_H-M   'P 1'
#
loop_
_entity.id
_entity.type
_entity.pdbx_description
1 polymer ?
#
loop_
_entity_poly.entity_id
_entity_poly.type
_entity_poly.pdbx_seq_one_letter_code
_entity_poly.pdbx_strand_id
1 'polypeptide(L)'
;VRPIFDTVIGDRLGSKPFDTVGTMVRFLPRMARMKAYLPVTTFVNRFFRDFRHRFLYSFHPLFVGGNPFFTPAIYLMIPFLEREGGVWFTRGGMYSLVEAMGRLFQELGGEIRTRTEVSGIRVENGRAVGVEVGPETLSGDLVVSNADVGHTYKHLISPEHRRRWTDGKIDSMDFTMSCFLLYLGTKKQYPELEHHTLILTERYRDLLRDIFKKKILPDDFSMYLHVPTRTDPSMAPEGSESMYVLVPVANNQSGLDWSALKDDFTDRVLTFLEEWGMDGLRENLEVLHVFTPDDFAQQLNAFHGNAFAVVPKFTQTAWFRPHNRSEDVEGLYLVGAGTHPGAGVPGVFMSAETTYGSIAEDFGLPPQWDWDEPGRVNLSDEDLEEILEGTTGIIPG
;
A
#
# COMPACT_ATOMS: atom_id res chain seq x y z
N VAL A 1 2.16 -19.45 10.99
CA VAL A 1 1.64 -18.39 10.11
C VAL A 1 0.51 -18.92 9.22
N ARG A 2 0.58 -20.18 8.71
CA ARG A 2 -0.46 -20.78 7.87
C ARG A 2 -1.90 -20.51 8.37
N PRO A 3 -2.28 -20.72 9.65
CA PRO A 3 -3.65 -20.43 10.09
C PRO A 3 -4.06 -18.95 9.96
N ILE A 4 -3.09 -18.03 10.01
CA ILE A 4 -3.33 -16.60 9.79
C ILE A 4 -3.64 -16.37 8.31
N PHE A 5 -2.81 -16.92 7.44
CA PHE A 5 -2.99 -16.84 5.99
C PHE A 5 -4.33 -17.46 5.55
N ASP A 6 -4.61 -18.69 5.97
CA ASP A 6 -5.86 -19.39 5.66
C ASP A 6 -7.09 -18.58 6.10
N THR A 7 -6.98 -17.87 7.25
CA THR A 7 -8.08 -17.03 7.75
C THR A 7 -8.26 -15.76 6.93
N VAL A 8 -7.18 -15.06 6.59
CA VAL A 8 -7.27 -13.75 5.93
C VAL A 8 -7.51 -13.89 4.44
N ILE A 9 -6.79 -14.77 3.79
CA ILE A 9 -6.83 -15.00 2.36
C ILE A 9 -7.78 -16.16 2.02
N GLY A 10 -7.57 -17.34 2.62
CA GLY A 10 -8.34 -18.53 2.33
C GLY A 10 -9.83 -18.40 2.65
N ASP A 11 -10.17 -17.93 3.86
CA ASP A 11 -11.57 -17.67 4.27
C ASP A 11 -12.07 -16.28 3.79
N ARG A 12 -11.26 -15.58 2.99
CA ARG A 12 -11.55 -14.24 2.43
C ARG A 12 -11.95 -13.19 3.47
N LEU A 13 -11.41 -13.27 4.68
CA LEU A 13 -11.72 -12.30 5.72
C LEU A 13 -11.25 -10.88 5.32
N GLY A 14 -10.18 -10.77 4.54
CA GLY A 14 -9.68 -9.51 4.01
C GLY A 14 -10.63 -8.82 3.01
N SER A 15 -11.52 -9.59 2.39
CA SER A 15 -12.50 -9.11 1.39
C SER A 15 -13.92 -8.97 1.95
N LYS A 16 -14.12 -9.18 3.26
CA LYS A 16 -15.42 -9.05 3.92
C LYS A 16 -15.51 -7.76 4.72
N PRO A 17 -16.64 -7.05 4.73
CA PRO A 17 -16.81 -5.84 5.54
C PRO A 17 -16.51 -6.09 7.02
N PHE A 18 -15.73 -5.21 7.63
CA PHE A 18 -15.37 -5.24 9.05
C PHE A 18 -15.96 -4.03 9.78
N ASP A 19 -17.19 -3.70 9.43
CA ASP A 19 -17.91 -2.47 9.79
C ASP A 19 -18.87 -2.64 11.00
N THR A 20 -19.02 -3.86 11.53
CA THR A 20 -19.85 -4.11 12.70
C THR A 20 -19.06 -4.62 13.90
N VAL A 21 -19.49 -4.21 15.12
CA VAL A 21 -18.96 -4.74 16.38
C VAL A 21 -19.13 -6.27 16.45
N GLY A 22 -20.24 -6.78 15.90
CA GLY A 22 -20.51 -8.22 15.87
C GLY A 22 -19.46 -9.02 15.09
N THR A 23 -19.02 -8.51 13.95
CA THR A 23 -17.93 -9.12 13.16
C THR A 23 -16.62 -9.12 13.97
N MET A 24 -16.30 -8.01 14.61
CA MET A 24 -15.10 -7.92 15.45
C MET A 24 -15.13 -8.93 16.63
N VAL A 25 -16.26 -8.99 17.36
CA VAL A 25 -16.41 -9.90 18.51
C VAL A 25 -16.30 -11.37 18.09
N ARG A 26 -16.89 -11.75 16.96
CA ARG A 26 -16.76 -13.12 16.42
C ARG A 26 -15.32 -13.47 16.02
N PHE A 27 -14.56 -12.49 15.57
CA PHE A 27 -13.16 -12.69 15.15
C PHE A 27 -12.18 -12.80 16.33
N LEU A 28 -12.44 -12.14 17.45
CA LEU A 28 -11.53 -12.09 18.60
C LEU A 28 -11.03 -13.47 19.08
N PRO A 29 -11.88 -14.50 19.27
CA PRO A 29 -11.41 -15.83 19.71
C PRO A 29 -10.44 -16.47 18.70
N ARG A 30 -10.69 -16.30 17.41
CA ARG A 30 -9.85 -16.81 16.33
C ARG A 30 -8.50 -16.11 16.33
N MET A 31 -8.50 -14.78 16.43
CA MET A 31 -7.29 -13.95 16.54
C MET A 31 -6.47 -14.32 17.79
N ALA A 32 -7.13 -14.55 18.92
CA ALA A 32 -6.48 -14.97 20.16
C ALA A 32 -5.80 -16.35 20.03
N ARG A 33 -6.50 -17.33 19.44
CA ARG A 33 -5.95 -18.69 19.19
C ARG A 33 -4.70 -18.63 18.32
N MET A 34 -4.70 -17.84 17.27
CA MET A 34 -3.57 -17.65 16.36
C MET A 34 -2.47 -16.76 16.97
N LYS A 35 -2.74 -16.08 18.09
CA LYS A 35 -1.87 -15.04 18.67
C LYS A 35 -1.55 -13.91 17.70
N ALA A 36 -2.43 -13.67 16.75
CA ALA A 36 -2.28 -12.70 15.69
C ALA A 36 -2.33 -11.23 16.16
N TYR A 37 -2.74 -11.01 17.41
CA TYR A 37 -2.73 -9.70 18.10
C TYR A 37 -1.35 -9.28 18.61
N LEU A 38 -0.42 -10.23 18.78
CA LEU A 38 0.92 -9.91 19.25
C LEU A 38 1.66 -9.04 18.25
N PRO A 39 2.57 -8.14 18.66
CA PRO A 39 3.49 -7.49 17.74
C PRO A 39 4.29 -8.52 16.93
N VAL A 40 4.53 -8.22 15.65
CA VAL A 40 5.27 -9.12 14.74
C VAL A 40 6.60 -9.55 15.34
N THR A 41 7.40 -8.62 15.87
CA THR A 41 8.69 -8.94 16.49
C THR A 41 8.54 -9.88 17.69
N THR A 42 7.50 -9.68 18.52
CA THR A 42 7.21 -10.55 19.68
C THR A 42 6.82 -11.96 19.21
N PHE A 43 6.04 -12.06 18.13
CA PHE A 43 5.66 -13.34 17.56
C PHE A 43 6.88 -14.08 17.00
N VAL A 44 7.68 -13.43 16.16
CA VAL A 44 8.87 -13.98 15.49
C VAL A 44 9.93 -14.42 16.50
N ASN A 45 10.16 -13.64 17.58
CA ASN A 45 11.14 -13.94 18.63
C ASN A 45 10.86 -15.25 19.38
N ARG A 46 9.66 -15.82 19.25
CA ARG A 46 9.31 -17.13 19.85
C ARG A 46 9.91 -18.30 19.08
N PHE A 47 10.27 -18.08 17.80
CA PHE A 47 10.76 -19.14 16.91
C PHE A 47 12.25 -19.00 16.59
N PHE A 48 12.78 -17.79 16.62
CA PHE A 48 14.16 -17.52 16.23
C PHE A 48 14.95 -16.89 17.38
N ARG A 49 16.23 -17.29 17.52
CA ARG A 49 17.17 -16.73 18.50
C ARG A 49 18.17 -15.78 17.86
N ASP A 50 18.64 -16.11 16.64
CA ASP A 50 19.59 -15.28 15.89
C ASP A 50 18.93 -13.96 15.47
N PHE A 51 19.65 -12.85 15.63
CA PHE A 51 19.19 -11.50 15.30
C PHE A 51 18.81 -11.38 13.83
N ARG A 52 19.62 -11.94 12.90
CA ARG A 52 19.41 -11.85 11.47
C ARG A 52 18.10 -12.52 11.05
N HIS A 53 17.82 -13.72 11.60
CA HIS A 53 16.53 -14.38 11.36
C HIS A 53 15.36 -13.60 11.93
N ARG A 54 15.52 -13.01 13.14
CA ARG A 54 14.47 -12.16 13.73
C ARG A 54 14.21 -10.94 12.86
N PHE A 55 15.25 -10.32 12.33
CA PHE A 55 15.12 -9.19 11.44
C PHE A 55 14.42 -9.60 10.13
N LEU A 56 14.96 -10.61 9.43
CA LEU A 56 14.45 -11.12 8.16
C LEU A 56 12.95 -11.43 8.21
N TYR A 57 12.47 -12.09 9.27
CA TYR A 57 11.05 -12.46 9.39
C TYR A 57 10.18 -11.41 10.08
N SER A 58 10.70 -10.27 10.46
CA SER A 58 9.91 -9.22 11.11
C SER A 58 9.81 -7.91 10.34
N PHE A 59 10.61 -7.67 9.30
CA PHE A 59 10.61 -6.38 8.61
C PHE A 59 9.42 -6.16 7.66
N HIS A 60 8.77 -7.21 7.17
CA HIS A 60 7.69 -7.15 6.17
C HIS A 60 6.55 -6.14 6.45
N PRO A 61 6.15 -5.87 7.71
CA PRO A 61 5.19 -4.80 7.96
C PRO A 61 5.59 -3.43 7.43
N LEU A 62 6.88 -3.17 7.21
CA LEU A 62 7.36 -1.91 6.61
C LEU A 62 6.82 -1.72 5.19
N PHE A 63 6.56 -2.79 4.44
CA PHE A 63 5.96 -2.73 3.11
C PHE A 63 4.51 -2.22 3.09
N VAL A 64 3.89 -2.13 4.27
CA VAL A 64 2.55 -1.56 4.45
C VAL A 64 2.57 -0.42 5.48
N GLY A 65 3.73 0.19 5.67
CA GLY A 65 3.93 1.33 6.57
C GLY A 65 3.81 1.00 8.07
N GLY A 66 3.88 -0.27 8.43
CA GLY A 66 3.76 -0.73 9.81
C GLY A 66 5.10 -0.84 10.54
N ASN A 67 5.17 -0.35 11.77
CA ASN A 67 6.32 -0.61 12.64
C ASN A 67 6.21 -2.02 13.24
N PRO A 68 7.13 -2.96 12.94
CA PRO A 68 7.07 -4.36 13.39
C PRO A 68 7.00 -4.56 14.91
N PHE A 69 7.40 -3.56 15.69
CA PHE A 69 7.31 -3.59 17.16
C PHE A 69 5.90 -3.28 17.68
N PHE A 70 4.99 -2.79 16.85
CA PHE A 70 3.62 -2.43 17.21
C PHE A 70 2.57 -3.03 16.27
N THR A 71 2.96 -3.39 15.05
CA THR A 71 2.06 -4.00 14.06
C THR A 71 1.70 -5.42 14.48
N PRO A 72 0.40 -5.78 14.47
CA PRO A 72 -0.05 -7.13 14.84
C PRO A 72 0.51 -8.22 13.93
N ALA A 73 0.73 -9.41 14.49
CA ALA A 73 1.29 -10.57 13.78
C ALA A 73 0.39 -11.11 12.66
N ILE A 74 -0.84 -10.61 12.51
CA ILE A 74 -1.69 -10.92 11.37
C ILE A 74 -0.99 -10.56 10.05
N TYR A 75 -0.15 -9.52 10.03
CA TYR A 75 0.62 -9.09 8.86
C TYR A 75 1.79 -10.02 8.49
N LEU A 76 2.06 -11.07 9.29
CA LEU A 76 2.97 -12.16 8.88
C LEU A 76 2.38 -13.00 7.73
N MET A 77 1.13 -12.76 7.35
CA MET A 77 0.59 -13.34 6.11
C MET A 77 1.39 -12.90 4.87
N ILE A 78 2.03 -11.70 4.89
CA ILE A 78 2.80 -11.18 3.74
C ILE A 78 3.94 -12.13 3.36
N PRO A 79 4.95 -12.41 4.23
CA PRO A 79 6.01 -13.35 3.88
C PRO A 79 5.51 -14.78 3.64
N PHE A 80 4.33 -15.12 4.14
CA PHE A 80 3.73 -16.41 3.86
C PHE A 80 3.10 -16.46 2.47
N LEU A 81 2.45 -15.37 2.04
CA LEU A 81 1.91 -15.21 0.69
C LEU A 81 3.03 -15.28 -0.36
N GLU A 82 4.14 -14.56 -0.13
CA GLU A 82 5.32 -14.59 -1.00
C GLU A 82 5.86 -16.01 -1.18
N ARG A 83 5.88 -16.79 -0.11
CA ARG A 83 6.39 -18.16 -0.14
C ARG A 83 5.44 -19.15 -0.83
N GLU A 84 4.14 -19.05 -0.60
CA GLU A 84 3.14 -20.01 -1.11
C GLU A 84 2.74 -19.68 -2.55
N GLY A 85 2.60 -18.38 -2.88
CA GLY A 85 2.16 -17.92 -4.19
C GLY A 85 3.28 -17.42 -5.10
N GLY A 86 4.51 -17.28 -4.58
CA GLY A 86 5.61 -16.62 -5.28
C GLY A 86 5.42 -15.10 -5.33
N VAL A 87 6.39 -14.43 -5.96
CA VAL A 87 6.35 -12.98 -6.24
C VAL A 87 6.28 -12.81 -7.75
N TRP A 88 5.26 -12.10 -8.22
CA TRP A 88 4.99 -11.93 -9.64
C TRP A 88 5.21 -10.49 -10.05
N PHE A 89 5.79 -10.30 -11.23
CA PHE A 89 6.01 -8.99 -11.83
C PHE A 89 5.24 -8.87 -13.15
N THR A 90 4.50 -7.78 -13.31
CA THR A 90 3.72 -7.52 -14.54
C THR A 90 4.67 -7.13 -15.66
N ARG A 91 4.60 -7.80 -16.81
CA ARG A 91 5.37 -7.44 -18.00
C ARG A 91 5.07 -5.98 -18.40
N GLY A 92 6.10 -5.19 -18.67
CA GLY A 92 5.99 -3.75 -18.93
C GLY A 92 5.80 -2.90 -17.66
N GLY A 93 5.94 -3.51 -16.46
CA GLY A 93 5.84 -2.83 -15.16
C GLY A 93 4.43 -2.76 -14.61
N MET A 94 4.31 -2.35 -13.34
CA MET A 94 3.03 -2.31 -12.62
C MET A 94 1.99 -1.37 -13.26
N TYR A 95 2.43 -0.35 -13.98
CA TYR A 95 1.51 0.56 -14.67
C TYR A 95 0.70 -0.13 -15.78
N SER A 96 1.27 -1.15 -16.42
CA SER A 96 0.55 -1.97 -17.43
C SER A 96 -0.73 -2.61 -16.87
N LEU A 97 -0.71 -3.00 -15.58
CA LEU A 97 -1.90 -3.51 -14.89
C LEU A 97 -2.96 -2.40 -14.77
N VAL A 98 -2.56 -1.18 -14.41
CA VAL A 98 -3.47 -0.02 -14.31
C VAL A 98 -4.08 0.30 -15.66
N GLU A 99 -3.28 0.29 -16.73
CA GLU A 99 -3.77 0.51 -18.10
C GLU A 99 -4.76 -0.58 -18.55
N ALA A 100 -4.45 -1.85 -18.25
CA ALA A 100 -5.35 -2.96 -18.58
C ALA A 100 -6.70 -2.83 -17.86
N MET A 101 -6.69 -2.48 -16.57
CA MET A 101 -7.92 -2.21 -15.82
C MET A 101 -8.67 -1.00 -16.35
N GLY A 102 -7.97 0.07 -16.74
CA GLY A 102 -8.57 1.25 -17.35
C GLY A 102 -9.25 0.93 -18.69
N ARG A 103 -8.62 0.11 -19.54
CA ARG A 103 -9.24 -0.37 -20.79
C ARG A 103 -10.49 -1.18 -20.51
N LEU A 104 -10.42 -2.16 -19.62
CA LEU A 104 -11.57 -2.97 -19.23
C LEU A 104 -12.73 -2.11 -18.71
N PHE A 105 -12.42 -1.12 -17.85
CA PHE A 105 -13.43 -0.20 -17.33
C PHE A 105 -14.16 0.54 -18.45
N GLN A 106 -13.42 1.04 -19.46
CA GLN A 106 -14.01 1.72 -20.61
C GLN A 106 -14.80 0.76 -21.52
N GLU A 107 -14.31 -0.46 -21.73
CA GLU A 107 -15.04 -1.52 -22.50
C GLU A 107 -16.37 -1.89 -21.85
N LEU A 108 -16.45 -1.79 -20.50
CA LEU A 108 -17.68 -1.97 -19.72
C LEU A 108 -18.58 -0.71 -19.71
N GLY A 109 -18.23 0.34 -20.44
CA GLY A 109 -19.00 1.58 -20.55
C GLY A 109 -18.64 2.66 -19.53
N GLY A 110 -17.58 2.47 -18.75
CA GLY A 110 -17.08 3.47 -17.81
C GLY A 110 -16.41 4.66 -18.52
N GLU A 111 -16.50 5.85 -17.94
CA GLU A 111 -15.85 7.07 -18.43
C GLU A 111 -14.68 7.44 -17.51
N ILE A 112 -13.48 7.67 -18.07
CA ILE A 112 -12.31 8.13 -17.34
C ILE A 112 -12.04 9.60 -17.70
N ARG A 113 -12.08 10.48 -16.70
CA ARG A 113 -11.76 11.91 -16.85
C ARG A 113 -10.45 12.21 -16.12
N THR A 114 -9.36 12.31 -16.86
CA THR A 114 -8.06 12.74 -16.33
C THR A 114 -7.97 14.26 -16.23
N ARG A 115 -7.03 14.79 -15.43
CA ARG A 115 -6.83 16.23 -15.21
C ARG A 115 -8.11 16.93 -14.73
N THR A 116 -8.92 16.21 -13.97
CA THR A 116 -10.20 16.63 -13.45
C THR A 116 -10.15 16.55 -11.93
N GLU A 117 -9.80 17.66 -11.31
CA GLU A 117 -9.68 17.74 -9.85
C GLU A 117 -11.06 17.77 -9.21
N VAL A 118 -11.32 16.86 -8.28
CA VAL A 118 -12.49 16.87 -7.42
C VAL A 118 -12.18 17.72 -6.20
N SER A 119 -12.89 18.84 -6.05
CA SER A 119 -12.70 19.80 -4.96
C SER A 119 -13.62 19.54 -3.74
N GLY A 120 -14.68 18.73 -3.92
CA GLY A 120 -15.61 18.42 -2.84
C GLY A 120 -16.54 17.26 -3.17
N ILE A 121 -17.12 16.67 -2.12
CA ILE A 121 -18.21 15.70 -2.21
C ILE A 121 -19.48 16.45 -1.80
N ARG A 122 -20.44 16.54 -2.73
CA ARG A 122 -21.71 17.21 -2.48
C ARG A 122 -22.62 16.32 -1.62
N VAL A 123 -23.03 16.85 -0.48
CA VAL A 123 -23.89 16.16 0.47
C VAL A 123 -25.21 16.91 0.59
N GLU A 124 -26.33 16.23 0.36
CA GLU A 124 -27.68 16.75 0.56
C GLU A 124 -28.45 15.82 1.49
N ASN A 125 -29.07 16.37 2.53
CA ASN A 125 -29.84 15.60 3.54
C ASN A 125 -29.05 14.42 4.14
N GLY A 126 -27.72 14.57 4.31
CA GLY A 126 -26.86 13.52 4.88
C GLY A 126 -26.40 12.44 3.88
N ARG A 127 -26.72 12.60 2.59
CA ARG A 127 -26.37 11.67 1.53
C ARG A 127 -25.45 12.32 0.48
N ALA A 128 -24.43 11.58 0.05
CA ALA A 128 -23.61 11.99 -1.10
C ALA A 128 -24.43 11.88 -2.39
N VAL A 129 -24.50 12.96 -3.15
CA VAL A 129 -25.29 13.09 -4.39
C VAL A 129 -24.43 13.41 -5.61
N GLY A 130 -23.12 13.52 -5.44
CA GLY A 130 -22.17 13.80 -6.51
C GLY A 130 -20.87 14.39 -6.00
N VAL A 131 -20.07 14.89 -6.93
CA VAL A 131 -18.76 15.51 -6.68
C VAL A 131 -18.67 16.87 -7.35
N GLU A 132 -17.90 17.77 -6.77
CA GLU A 132 -17.66 19.11 -7.27
C GLU A 132 -16.36 19.14 -8.09
N VAL A 133 -16.45 19.65 -9.32
CA VAL A 133 -15.34 19.78 -10.28
C VAL A 133 -15.33 21.20 -10.83
N GLY A 134 -14.48 22.06 -10.29
CA GLY A 134 -14.51 23.48 -10.60
C GLY A 134 -15.89 24.08 -10.36
N PRO A 135 -16.57 24.67 -11.36
CA PRO A 135 -17.90 25.24 -11.20
C PRO A 135 -19.05 24.23 -11.37
N GLU A 136 -18.74 22.99 -11.76
CA GLU A 136 -19.72 21.96 -12.07
C GLU A 136 -19.93 20.99 -10.90
N THR A 137 -21.13 20.45 -10.80
CA THR A 137 -21.42 19.28 -9.95
C THR A 137 -21.73 18.10 -10.85
N LEU A 138 -20.93 17.04 -10.72
CA LEU A 138 -21.22 15.77 -11.37
C LEU A 138 -22.08 14.94 -10.43
N SER A 139 -23.35 14.76 -10.79
CA SER A 139 -24.31 14.01 -9.97
C SER A 139 -24.09 12.51 -10.13
N GLY A 140 -24.36 11.74 -9.06
CA GLY A 140 -24.31 10.29 -9.03
C GLY A 140 -25.19 9.70 -7.95
N ASP A 141 -25.60 8.44 -8.11
CA ASP A 141 -26.40 7.71 -7.12
C ASP A 141 -25.60 7.38 -5.86
N LEU A 142 -24.28 7.30 -6.02
CA LEU A 142 -23.30 7.07 -4.95
C LEU A 142 -21.94 7.70 -5.32
N VAL A 143 -21.08 7.86 -4.35
CA VAL A 143 -19.69 8.31 -4.52
C VAL A 143 -18.74 7.30 -3.91
N VAL A 144 -17.69 6.92 -4.63
CA VAL A 144 -16.60 6.08 -4.11
C VAL A 144 -15.31 6.91 -4.12
N SER A 145 -14.74 7.16 -2.94
CA SER A 145 -13.48 7.88 -2.81
C SER A 145 -12.32 6.90 -2.65
N ASN A 146 -11.34 6.98 -3.56
CA ASN A 146 -10.04 6.31 -3.45
C ASN A 146 -8.92 7.29 -3.03
N ALA A 147 -9.25 8.54 -2.73
CA ALA A 147 -8.29 9.48 -2.17
C ALA A 147 -7.89 9.05 -0.75
N ASP A 148 -6.74 9.54 -0.26
CA ASP A 148 -6.34 9.31 1.14
C ASP A 148 -7.49 9.64 2.08
N VAL A 149 -7.73 8.77 3.06
CA VAL A 149 -8.89 8.88 3.96
C VAL A 149 -8.85 10.16 4.80
N GLY A 150 -7.66 10.61 5.21
CA GLY A 150 -7.48 11.90 5.88
C GLY A 150 -7.82 13.07 4.96
N HIS A 151 -7.37 13.00 3.70
CA HIS A 151 -7.71 13.99 2.68
C HIS A 151 -9.22 13.99 2.39
N THR A 152 -9.83 12.81 2.16
CA THR A 152 -11.26 12.69 1.89
C THR A 152 -12.09 13.37 2.98
N TYR A 153 -11.86 13.02 4.23
CA TYR A 153 -12.67 13.58 5.31
C TYR A 153 -12.37 15.05 5.60
N LYS A 154 -11.10 15.48 5.57
CA LYS A 154 -10.75 16.87 5.93
C LYS A 154 -10.98 17.88 4.81
N HIS A 155 -10.84 17.45 3.55
CA HIS A 155 -10.82 18.40 2.43
C HIS A 155 -11.98 18.23 1.46
N LEU A 156 -12.55 17.02 1.33
CA LEU A 156 -13.63 16.78 0.38
C LEU A 156 -15.02 16.78 1.03
N ILE A 157 -15.13 16.70 2.35
CA ILE A 157 -16.42 16.67 3.07
C ILE A 157 -16.47 17.84 4.05
N SER A 158 -17.49 18.69 3.91
CA SER A 158 -17.72 19.80 4.84
C SER A 158 -17.87 19.34 6.30
N PRO A 159 -17.31 20.09 7.28
CA PRO A 159 -17.34 19.70 8.69
C PRO A 159 -18.71 19.40 9.27
N GLU A 160 -19.76 20.09 8.81
CA GLU A 160 -21.16 19.92 9.27
C GLU A 160 -21.73 18.53 8.94
N HIS A 161 -21.15 17.82 7.97
CA HIS A 161 -21.57 16.47 7.58
C HIS A 161 -20.77 15.36 8.29
N ARG A 162 -19.80 15.74 9.16
CA ARG A 162 -18.91 14.79 9.83
C ARG A 162 -19.16 14.78 11.35
N ARG A 163 -19.60 13.65 11.88
CA ARG A 163 -19.84 13.43 13.31
C ARG A 163 -18.80 12.51 13.95
N ARG A 164 -18.43 11.44 13.25
CA ARG A 164 -17.43 10.47 13.71
C ARG A 164 -16.02 10.85 13.28
N TRP A 165 -15.83 11.23 12.02
CA TRP A 165 -14.54 11.58 11.44
C TRP A 165 -14.34 13.11 11.44
N THR A 166 -14.39 13.68 12.64
CA THR A 166 -14.09 15.11 12.86
C THR A 166 -12.61 15.41 12.65
N ASP A 167 -12.26 16.67 12.44
CA ASP A 167 -10.85 17.09 12.30
C ASP A 167 -9.99 16.62 13.47
N GLY A 168 -10.46 16.82 14.70
CA GLY A 168 -9.74 16.37 15.89
C GLY A 168 -9.55 14.84 15.94
N LYS A 169 -10.51 14.06 15.44
CA LYS A 169 -10.37 12.60 15.35
C LYS A 169 -9.30 12.21 14.34
N ILE A 170 -9.32 12.81 13.15
CA ILE A 170 -8.35 12.54 12.08
C ILE A 170 -6.95 12.97 12.50
N ASP A 171 -6.83 14.17 13.11
CA ASP A 171 -5.53 14.67 13.60
C ASP A 171 -4.95 13.81 14.73
N SER A 172 -5.81 13.07 15.46
CA SER A 172 -5.38 12.12 16.50
C SER A 172 -4.95 10.76 15.96
N MET A 173 -5.15 10.50 14.66
CA MET A 173 -4.74 9.23 14.04
C MET A 173 -3.23 9.23 13.74
N ASP A 174 -2.64 8.05 13.78
CA ASP A 174 -1.29 7.84 13.30
C ASP A 174 -1.32 7.45 11.81
N PHE A 175 -0.69 8.26 10.99
CA PHE A 175 -0.42 7.97 9.58
C PHE A 175 0.96 7.35 9.42
N THR A 176 1.13 6.52 8.42
CA THR A 176 2.36 5.76 8.19
C THR A 176 3.56 6.67 7.93
N MET A 177 4.74 6.10 8.02
CA MET A 177 5.94 6.72 7.49
C MET A 177 5.75 7.07 6.02
N SER A 178 6.61 7.92 5.52
CA SER A 178 6.78 8.22 4.11
C SER A 178 7.97 7.47 3.52
N CYS A 179 8.22 7.71 2.25
CA CYS A 179 9.37 7.20 1.52
C CYS A 179 10.09 8.35 0.83
N PHE A 180 11.41 8.23 0.76
CA PHE A 180 12.24 9.00 -0.14
C PHE A 180 12.61 8.06 -1.30
N LEU A 181 12.20 8.40 -2.52
CA LEU A 181 12.38 7.54 -3.68
C LEU A 181 13.36 8.18 -4.66
N LEU A 182 14.28 7.37 -5.16
CA LEU A 182 15.11 7.71 -6.31
C LEU A 182 14.74 6.78 -7.46
N TYR A 183 14.26 7.31 -8.55
CA TYR A 183 14.10 6.59 -9.81
C TYR A 183 15.35 6.83 -10.65
N LEU A 184 16.04 5.75 -11.00
CA LEU A 184 17.34 5.77 -11.64
C LEU A 184 17.27 5.07 -12.99
N GLY A 185 17.79 5.70 -14.03
CA GLY A 185 18.12 5.08 -15.31
C GLY A 185 19.62 5.16 -15.52
N THR A 186 20.26 4.02 -15.81
CA THR A 186 21.71 3.97 -16.03
C THR A 186 22.04 3.37 -17.38
N LYS A 187 23.10 3.87 -18.03
CA LYS A 187 23.68 3.28 -19.25
C LYS A 187 24.64 2.11 -18.99
N LYS A 188 24.74 1.66 -17.74
CA LYS A 188 25.49 0.50 -17.27
C LYS A 188 24.56 -0.43 -16.52
N GLN A 189 24.75 -1.74 -16.68
CA GLN A 189 24.07 -2.76 -15.90
C GLN A 189 24.88 -3.18 -14.68
N TYR A 190 24.19 -3.63 -13.62
CA TYR A 190 24.74 -4.13 -12.36
C TYR A 190 24.29 -5.58 -12.16
N PRO A 191 24.96 -6.56 -12.84
CA PRO A 191 24.51 -7.96 -12.90
C PRO A 191 24.50 -8.68 -11.56
N GLU A 192 25.17 -8.15 -10.54
CA GLU A 192 25.17 -8.64 -9.17
C GLU A 192 23.89 -8.30 -8.39
N LEU A 193 23.04 -7.39 -8.92
CA LEU A 193 21.77 -7.04 -8.29
C LEU A 193 20.68 -8.02 -8.69
N GLU A 194 19.85 -8.37 -7.72
CA GLU A 194 18.61 -9.11 -7.93
C GLU A 194 17.45 -8.15 -8.22
N HIS A 195 16.33 -8.70 -8.73
CA HIS A 195 15.12 -7.91 -8.97
C HIS A 195 14.70 -7.12 -7.71
N HIS A 196 14.80 -7.76 -6.54
CA HIS A 196 14.53 -7.18 -5.23
C HIS A 196 15.75 -7.33 -4.32
N THR A 197 16.33 -6.22 -3.92
CA THR A 197 17.43 -6.21 -2.96
C THR A 197 17.08 -5.36 -1.75
N LEU A 198 17.23 -5.94 -0.56
CA LEU A 198 17.02 -5.25 0.71
C LEU A 198 18.37 -5.02 1.39
N ILE A 199 18.71 -3.76 1.61
CA ILE A 199 19.89 -3.36 2.36
C ILE A 199 19.42 -2.90 3.73
N LEU A 200 19.84 -3.60 4.78
CA LEU A 200 19.30 -3.45 6.11
C LEU A 200 20.40 -3.01 7.10
N THR A 201 20.13 -1.94 7.85
CA THR A 201 21.05 -1.50 8.92
C THR A 201 20.97 -2.42 10.14
N GLU A 202 22.12 -2.58 10.85
CA GLU A 202 22.14 -3.30 12.12
C GLU A 202 21.39 -2.57 13.23
N ARG A 203 21.20 -1.24 13.13
CA ARG A 203 20.45 -0.40 14.07
C ARG A 203 18.93 -0.53 13.95
N TYR A 204 18.41 -1.66 13.53
CA TYR A 204 17.00 -1.91 13.19
C TYR A 204 15.98 -1.23 14.12
N ARG A 205 16.08 -1.48 15.42
CA ARG A 205 15.15 -0.91 16.42
C ARG A 205 15.31 0.62 16.53
N ASP A 206 16.53 1.12 16.50
CA ASP A 206 16.81 2.53 16.67
C ASP A 206 16.43 3.32 15.42
N LEU A 207 16.69 2.78 14.23
CA LEU A 207 16.22 3.34 12.97
C LEU A 207 14.69 3.49 12.97
N LEU A 208 13.95 2.44 13.33
CA LEU A 208 12.49 2.53 13.38
C LEU A 208 12.00 3.51 14.45
N ARG A 209 12.71 3.64 15.57
CA ARG A 209 12.40 4.66 16.58
C ARG A 209 12.64 6.08 16.05
N ASP A 210 13.70 6.27 15.28
CA ASP A 210 14.04 7.55 14.67
C ASP A 210 12.94 7.98 13.65
N ILE A 211 12.50 7.06 12.79
CA ILE A 211 11.46 7.30 11.78
C ILE A 211 10.07 7.49 12.42
N PHE A 212 9.61 6.53 13.23
CA PHE A 212 8.21 6.49 13.68
C PHE A 212 7.93 7.32 14.93
N LYS A 213 8.92 7.47 15.85
CA LYS A 213 8.71 8.12 17.13
C LYS A 213 9.36 9.49 17.22
N LYS A 214 10.66 9.58 16.89
CA LYS A 214 11.37 10.87 16.94
C LYS A 214 11.06 11.72 15.71
N LYS A 215 10.69 11.09 14.60
CA LYS A 215 10.40 11.74 13.32
C LYS A 215 11.57 12.61 12.85
N ILE A 216 12.78 12.05 12.88
CA ILE A 216 14.00 12.68 12.41
C ILE A 216 14.54 11.95 11.18
N LEU A 217 15.37 12.62 10.40
CA LEU A 217 16.18 12.00 9.35
C LEU A 217 17.37 11.29 10.01
N PRO A 218 17.48 9.95 9.92
CA PRO A 218 18.58 9.22 10.55
C PRO A 218 19.89 9.38 9.76
N ASP A 219 21.02 9.20 10.45
CA ASP A 219 22.34 9.23 9.82
C ASP A 219 22.62 7.96 9.00
N ASP A 220 22.05 6.82 9.40
CA ASP A 220 22.03 5.58 8.67
C ASP A 220 20.62 5.22 8.22
N PHE A 221 20.50 4.41 7.19
CA PHE A 221 19.21 4.01 6.66
C PHE A 221 19.21 2.58 6.14
N SER A 222 18.04 1.95 6.18
CA SER A 222 17.76 0.77 5.38
C SER A 222 17.13 1.21 4.07
N MET A 223 17.29 0.42 3.02
CA MET A 223 16.66 0.72 1.74
C MET A 223 16.22 -0.54 1.01
N TYR A 224 15.27 -0.36 0.11
CA TYR A 224 14.85 -1.35 -0.85
C TYR A 224 15.27 -0.88 -2.24
N LEU A 225 15.97 -1.72 -2.97
CA LEU A 225 16.39 -1.51 -4.35
C LEU A 225 15.60 -2.46 -5.25
N HIS A 226 14.94 -1.91 -6.25
CA HIS A 226 14.13 -2.63 -7.23
C HIS A 226 14.75 -2.47 -8.61
N VAL A 227 15.03 -3.60 -9.27
CA VAL A 227 15.69 -3.65 -10.58
C VAL A 227 14.84 -4.50 -11.53
N PRO A 228 13.75 -3.94 -12.11
CA PRO A 228 12.80 -4.69 -12.92
C PRO A 228 13.41 -5.26 -14.20
N THR A 229 14.47 -4.66 -14.72
CA THR A 229 15.20 -5.15 -15.90
C THR A 229 15.79 -6.54 -15.72
N ARG A 230 15.94 -7.04 -14.48
CA ARG A 230 16.32 -8.43 -14.19
C ARG A 230 15.28 -9.45 -14.64
N THR A 231 14.00 -9.07 -14.60
CA THR A 231 12.88 -9.94 -14.99
C THR A 231 12.33 -9.54 -16.37
N ASP A 232 12.28 -8.26 -16.66
CA ASP A 232 11.78 -7.72 -17.92
C ASP A 232 12.81 -6.77 -18.57
N PRO A 233 13.70 -7.27 -19.44
CA PRO A 233 14.70 -6.43 -20.10
C PRO A 233 14.12 -5.28 -20.92
N SER A 234 12.83 -5.33 -21.29
CA SER A 234 12.17 -4.25 -22.05
C SER A 234 11.95 -2.96 -21.22
N MET A 235 12.19 -3.03 -19.91
CA MET A 235 12.05 -1.89 -18.98
C MET A 235 13.18 -0.86 -19.10
N ALA A 236 14.22 -1.11 -19.91
CA ALA A 236 15.29 -0.18 -20.24
C ALA A 236 15.82 -0.42 -21.64
N PRO A 237 16.52 0.54 -22.26
CA PRO A 237 17.27 0.31 -23.51
C PRO A 237 18.32 -0.79 -23.34
N GLU A 238 18.71 -1.42 -24.45
CA GLU A 238 19.74 -2.48 -24.45
C GLU A 238 21.05 -2.01 -23.78
N GLY A 239 21.56 -2.78 -22.86
CA GLY A 239 22.78 -2.47 -22.09
C GLY A 239 22.56 -1.47 -20.94
N SER A 240 21.37 -0.94 -20.80
CA SER A 240 20.96 -0.02 -19.74
C SER A 240 20.19 -0.73 -18.61
N GLU A 241 19.94 -0.01 -17.53
CA GLU A 241 19.16 -0.52 -16.42
C GLU A 241 18.18 0.54 -15.89
N SER A 242 16.98 0.10 -15.56
CA SER A 242 15.99 0.89 -14.84
C SER A 242 15.87 0.37 -13.43
N MET A 243 15.85 1.25 -12.44
CA MET A 243 15.73 0.86 -11.05
C MET A 243 15.10 1.95 -10.20
N TYR A 244 14.60 1.60 -9.03
CA TYR A 244 14.32 2.59 -8.01
C TYR A 244 14.85 2.16 -6.64
N VAL A 245 15.20 3.17 -5.86
CA VAL A 245 15.64 3.04 -4.46
C VAL A 245 14.56 3.63 -3.57
N LEU A 246 14.09 2.87 -2.59
CA LEU A 246 13.15 3.33 -1.59
C LEU A 246 13.84 3.38 -0.24
N VAL A 247 13.93 4.58 0.35
CA VAL A 247 14.41 4.80 1.72
C VAL A 247 13.22 5.18 2.59
N PRO A 248 12.87 4.41 3.62
CA PRO A 248 11.81 4.79 4.56
C PRO A 248 12.24 5.99 5.39
N VAL A 249 11.41 7.03 5.42
CA VAL A 249 11.63 8.27 6.15
C VAL A 249 10.38 8.68 6.92
N ALA A 250 10.52 9.59 7.89
CA ALA A 250 9.37 10.15 8.58
C ALA A 250 8.47 10.92 7.62
N ASN A 251 7.16 10.90 7.85
CA ASN A 251 6.20 11.72 7.11
C ASN A 251 6.31 13.20 7.51
N ASN A 252 5.55 14.09 6.86
CA ASN A 252 5.65 15.55 7.03
C ASN A 252 5.30 16.06 8.44
N GLN A 253 4.77 15.22 9.32
CA GLN A 253 4.66 15.56 10.75
C GLN A 253 6.04 15.71 11.44
N SER A 254 7.13 15.33 10.76
CA SER A 254 8.51 15.56 11.20
C SER A 254 8.89 17.03 11.22
N GLY A 255 8.28 17.84 10.36
CA GLY A 255 8.69 19.21 10.11
C GLY A 255 10.02 19.34 9.33
N LEU A 256 10.50 18.25 8.72
CA LEU A 256 11.68 18.28 7.84
C LEU A 256 11.37 19.10 6.57
N ASP A 257 12.25 19.99 6.23
CA ASP A 257 12.18 20.77 4.98
C ASP A 257 12.83 19.99 3.83
N TRP A 258 12.00 19.25 3.08
CA TRP A 258 12.48 18.45 1.98
C TRP A 258 12.97 19.28 0.80
N SER A 259 12.58 20.55 0.68
CA SER A 259 13.12 21.45 -0.34
C SER A 259 14.60 21.76 -0.11
N ALA A 260 15.01 21.83 1.15
CA ALA A 260 16.40 22.05 1.54
C ALA A 260 17.22 20.74 1.65
N LEU A 261 16.58 19.63 2.02
CA LEU A 261 17.27 18.37 2.34
C LEU A 261 17.42 17.42 1.14
N LYS A 262 16.60 17.60 0.11
CA LYS A 262 16.47 16.67 -1.02
C LYS A 262 17.80 16.35 -1.69
N ASP A 263 18.58 17.37 -2.02
CA ASP A 263 19.81 17.20 -2.80
C ASP A 263 20.91 16.56 -1.96
N ASP A 264 21.08 17.00 -0.71
CA ASP A 264 22.05 16.41 0.23
C ASP A 264 21.72 14.95 0.53
N PHE A 265 20.43 14.65 0.78
CA PHE A 265 20.02 13.26 1.05
C PHE A 265 20.13 12.36 -0.18
N THR A 266 19.86 12.90 -1.37
CA THR A 266 20.12 12.19 -2.64
C THR A 266 21.60 11.84 -2.76
N ASP A 267 22.49 12.80 -2.51
CA ASP A 267 23.93 12.58 -2.58
C ASP A 267 24.40 11.52 -1.59
N ARG A 268 23.89 11.53 -0.36
CA ARG A 268 24.18 10.51 0.66
C ARG A 268 23.74 9.12 0.23
N VAL A 269 22.55 8.98 -0.35
CA VAL A 269 22.03 7.69 -0.84
C VAL A 269 22.89 7.17 -2.00
N LEU A 270 23.22 8.02 -2.97
CA LEU A 270 24.07 7.64 -4.10
C LEU A 270 25.48 7.27 -3.64
N THR A 271 26.08 8.01 -2.71
CA THR A 271 27.39 7.70 -2.11
C THR A 271 27.35 6.31 -1.46
N PHE A 272 26.34 6.08 -0.65
CA PHE A 272 26.18 4.77 0.00
C PHE A 272 26.07 3.63 -1.03
N LEU A 273 25.32 3.79 -2.11
CA LEU A 273 25.17 2.75 -3.14
C LEU A 273 26.48 2.47 -3.87
N GLU A 274 27.29 3.51 -4.17
CA GLU A 274 28.61 3.34 -4.75
C GLU A 274 29.57 2.61 -3.80
N GLU A 275 29.60 3.00 -2.52
CA GLU A 275 30.39 2.31 -1.48
C GLU A 275 29.93 0.87 -1.22
N TRP A 276 28.63 0.59 -1.39
CA TRP A 276 28.04 -0.73 -1.21
C TRP A 276 28.38 -1.69 -2.36
N GLY A 277 28.78 -1.17 -3.54
CA GLY A 277 29.23 -1.97 -4.67
C GLY A 277 28.65 -1.59 -6.03
N MET A 278 27.87 -0.51 -6.14
CA MET A 278 27.41 0.00 -7.43
C MET A 278 28.44 0.95 -8.05
N ASP A 279 29.62 0.42 -8.38
CA ASP A 279 30.75 1.19 -8.88
C ASP A 279 30.38 2.06 -10.10
N GLY A 280 30.70 3.36 -10.02
CA GLY A 280 30.47 4.32 -11.09
C GLY A 280 29.00 4.62 -11.34
N LEU A 281 28.14 4.49 -10.32
CA LEU A 281 26.70 4.77 -10.44
C LEU A 281 26.46 6.18 -10.97
N ARG A 282 27.07 7.20 -10.36
CA ARG A 282 26.90 8.61 -10.77
C ARG A 282 27.36 8.87 -12.20
N GLU A 283 28.47 8.28 -12.62
CA GLU A 283 29.03 8.46 -13.95
C GLU A 283 28.13 7.85 -15.05
N ASN A 284 27.32 6.87 -14.68
CA ASN A 284 26.44 6.16 -15.59
C ASN A 284 24.97 6.55 -15.46
N LEU A 285 24.62 7.49 -14.58
CA LEU A 285 23.25 8.01 -14.48
C LEU A 285 22.87 8.83 -15.72
N GLU A 286 21.75 8.47 -16.33
CA GLU A 286 21.08 9.23 -17.40
C GLU A 286 19.76 9.82 -16.92
N VAL A 287 19.09 9.11 -16.00
CA VAL A 287 17.84 9.56 -15.40
C VAL A 287 17.99 9.53 -13.89
N LEU A 288 17.64 10.63 -13.25
CA LEU A 288 17.49 10.74 -11.81
C LEU A 288 16.22 11.54 -11.53
N HIS A 289 15.22 10.87 -10.99
CA HIS A 289 14.01 11.53 -10.49
C HIS A 289 13.85 11.23 -9.01
N VAL A 290 13.68 12.27 -8.22
CA VAL A 290 13.53 12.19 -6.76
C VAL A 290 12.10 12.46 -6.38
N PHE A 291 11.53 11.61 -5.54
CA PHE A 291 10.18 11.77 -5.01
C PHE A 291 10.23 11.76 -3.47
N THR A 292 9.77 12.83 -2.88
CA THR A 292 9.90 13.13 -1.44
C THR A 292 8.55 13.00 -0.71
N PRO A 293 8.52 13.05 0.62
CA PRO A 293 7.27 13.16 1.37
C PRO A 293 6.37 14.34 0.95
N ASP A 294 6.96 15.45 0.50
CA ASP A 294 6.20 16.60 -0.01
C ASP A 294 5.51 16.25 -1.34
N ASP A 295 6.17 15.47 -2.20
CA ASP A 295 5.57 15.00 -3.45
C ASP A 295 4.40 14.04 -3.19
N PHE A 296 4.50 13.16 -2.18
CA PHE A 296 3.36 12.33 -1.74
C PHE A 296 2.17 13.22 -1.31
N ALA A 297 2.43 14.27 -0.55
CA ALA A 297 1.38 15.19 -0.11
C ALA A 297 0.77 15.98 -1.29
N GLN A 298 1.59 16.51 -2.18
CA GLN A 298 1.17 17.45 -3.23
C GLN A 298 0.59 16.73 -4.46
N GLN A 299 1.21 15.63 -4.89
CA GLN A 299 0.82 14.93 -6.12
C GLN A 299 -0.21 13.83 -5.89
N LEU A 300 -0.22 13.21 -4.69
CA LEU A 300 -1.10 12.10 -4.37
C LEU A 300 -2.15 12.46 -3.29
N ASN A 301 -2.18 13.70 -2.82
CA ASN A 301 -3.03 14.14 -1.72
C ASN A 301 -2.90 13.26 -0.45
N ALA A 302 -1.73 12.62 -0.27
CA ALA A 302 -1.46 11.77 0.88
C ALA A 302 -1.37 12.62 2.15
N PHE A 303 -2.27 12.37 3.10
CA PHE A 303 -2.36 13.18 4.32
C PHE A 303 -1.06 13.11 5.12
N HIS A 304 -0.44 14.27 5.39
CA HIS A 304 0.91 14.38 5.96
C HIS A 304 2.02 13.72 5.11
N GLY A 305 1.82 13.55 3.81
CA GLY A 305 2.83 12.93 2.93
C GLY A 305 3.12 11.47 3.28
N ASN A 306 2.17 10.75 3.85
CA ASN A 306 2.30 9.33 4.16
C ASN A 306 2.37 8.48 2.88
N ALA A 307 3.06 7.31 2.93
CA ALA A 307 3.16 6.43 1.76
C ALA A 307 2.13 5.29 1.75
N PHE A 308 1.49 4.96 2.90
CA PHE A 308 0.67 3.75 3.05
C PHE A 308 -0.63 4.01 3.84
N ALA A 309 -1.10 5.24 3.91
CA ALA A 309 -2.27 5.70 4.65
C ALA A 309 -2.15 5.46 6.18
N VAL A 310 -3.15 4.85 6.80
CA VAL A 310 -3.27 4.71 8.26
C VAL A 310 -2.37 3.60 8.80
N VAL A 311 -1.62 3.89 9.87
CA VAL A 311 -0.72 2.92 10.52
C VAL A 311 -1.47 1.65 10.94
N PRO A 312 -1.00 0.46 10.56
CA PRO A 312 -1.62 -0.82 10.91
C PRO A 312 -1.28 -1.24 12.35
N LYS A 313 -1.68 -0.43 13.33
CA LYS A 313 -1.63 -0.78 14.76
C LYS A 313 -2.97 -1.35 15.22
N PHE A 314 -3.00 -2.10 16.32
CA PHE A 314 -4.21 -2.77 16.80
C PHE A 314 -5.43 -1.85 16.90
N THR A 315 -5.24 -0.62 17.37
CA THR A 315 -6.31 0.39 17.55
C THR A 315 -6.69 1.13 16.27
N GLN A 316 -6.07 0.80 15.14
CA GLN A 316 -6.31 1.39 13.82
C GLN A 316 -6.36 0.32 12.71
N THR A 317 -6.70 -0.92 13.06
CA THR A 317 -6.87 -2.03 12.11
C THR A 317 -8.25 -2.66 12.29
N ALA A 318 -8.69 -3.45 11.33
CA ALA A 318 -10.02 -4.08 11.31
C ALA A 318 -11.14 -3.05 11.59
N TRP A 319 -12.02 -3.31 12.54
CA TRP A 319 -13.15 -2.42 12.88
C TRP A 319 -12.73 -1.00 13.33
N PHE A 320 -11.52 -0.82 13.82
CA PHE A 320 -11.04 0.50 14.25
C PHE A 320 -10.54 1.37 13.09
N ARG A 321 -10.39 0.80 11.90
CA ARG A 321 -10.01 1.52 10.69
C ARG A 321 -11.21 2.24 10.11
N PRO A 322 -11.06 3.34 9.35
CA PRO A 322 -12.17 3.91 8.57
C PRO A 322 -12.83 2.81 7.73
N HIS A 323 -14.15 2.71 7.79
CA HIS A 323 -14.90 1.67 7.13
C HIS A 323 -14.99 1.93 5.62
N ASN A 324 -15.21 0.88 4.84
CA ASN A 324 -15.43 1.01 3.41
C ASN A 324 -16.78 1.69 3.10
N ARG A 325 -17.80 1.52 3.96
CA ARG A 325 -19.01 2.33 3.97
C ARG A 325 -18.81 3.51 4.90
N SER A 326 -18.99 4.76 4.43
CA SER A 326 -18.82 5.94 5.28
C SER A 326 -19.77 5.90 6.48
N GLU A 327 -19.24 6.24 7.64
CA GLU A 327 -19.98 6.27 8.89
C GLU A 327 -20.67 7.64 9.13
N ASP A 328 -20.36 8.62 8.30
CA ASP A 328 -20.86 10.00 8.43
C ASP A 328 -21.82 10.40 7.31
N VAL A 329 -21.63 9.86 6.10
CA VAL A 329 -22.37 10.29 4.90
C VAL A 329 -22.92 9.06 4.19
N GLU A 330 -24.25 8.99 4.05
CA GLU A 330 -24.91 7.91 3.30
C GLU A 330 -24.54 7.98 1.80
N GLY A 331 -24.43 6.85 1.13
CA GLY A 331 -24.07 6.77 -0.30
C GLY A 331 -22.63 7.16 -0.60
N LEU A 332 -21.80 7.40 0.42
CA LEU A 332 -20.36 7.57 0.31
C LEU A 332 -19.64 6.28 0.71
N TYR A 333 -18.75 5.81 -0.15
CA TYR A 333 -17.91 4.66 0.10
C TYR A 333 -16.43 5.05 -0.03
N LEU A 334 -15.59 4.34 0.71
CA LEU A 334 -14.15 4.53 0.72
C LEU A 334 -13.47 3.23 0.28
N VAL A 335 -12.40 3.35 -0.49
CA VAL A 335 -11.64 2.22 -1.01
C VAL A 335 -10.13 2.50 -0.93
N GLY A 336 -9.34 1.45 -0.87
CA GLY A 336 -7.88 1.54 -0.94
C GLY A 336 -7.18 1.41 0.41
N ALA A 337 -5.93 1.89 0.49
CA ALA A 337 -5.02 1.67 1.60
C ALA A 337 -5.51 2.21 2.96
N GLY A 338 -6.35 3.24 2.95
CA GLY A 338 -6.89 3.90 4.17
C GLY A 338 -7.98 3.09 4.87
N THR A 339 -8.62 2.14 4.20
CA THR A 339 -9.77 1.35 4.69
C THR A 339 -9.40 -0.10 4.95
N HIS A 340 -10.38 -0.95 5.29
CA HIS A 340 -10.16 -2.39 5.43
C HIS A 340 -9.89 -3.04 4.05
N PRO A 341 -8.95 -4.01 3.93
CA PRO A 341 -8.06 -4.52 4.99
C PRO A 341 -6.79 -3.69 5.20
N GLY A 342 -6.41 -2.81 4.27
CA GLY A 342 -5.25 -1.94 4.39
C GLY A 342 -4.40 -1.84 3.14
N ALA A 343 -3.15 -1.38 3.29
CA ALA A 343 -2.20 -1.13 2.22
C ALA A 343 -1.62 -2.40 1.59
N GLY A 344 -0.96 -2.22 0.45
CA GLY A 344 -0.37 -3.27 -0.39
C GLY A 344 -1.29 -3.66 -1.56
N VAL A 345 -0.71 -4.07 -2.70
CA VAL A 345 -1.49 -4.41 -3.90
C VAL A 345 -2.60 -5.42 -3.61
N PRO A 346 -2.35 -6.58 -2.95
CA PRO A 346 -3.44 -7.49 -2.57
C PRO A 346 -4.46 -6.83 -1.64
N GLY A 347 -4.00 -5.98 -0.71
CA GLY A 347 -4.86 -5.27 0.24
C GLY A 347 -5.84 -4.32 -0.43
N VAL A 348 -5.39 -3.55 -1.41
CA VAL A 348 -6.27 -2.58 -2.11
C VAL A 348 -7.26 -3.27 -3.05
N PHE A 349 -6.90 -4.42 -3.64
CA PHE A 349 -7.86 -5.25 -4.38
C PHE A 349 -8.93 -5.83 -3.45
N MET A 350 -8.55 -6.39 -2.31
CA MET A 350 -9.51 -6.85 -1.30
C MET A 350 -10.37 -5.71 -0.75
N SER A 351 -9.83 -4.49 -0.67
CA SER A 351 -10.59 -3.30 -0.30
C SER A 351 -11.66 -2.97 -1.35
N ALA A 352 -11.35 -3.10 -2.64
CA ALA A 352 -12.32 -2.91 -3.72
C ALA A 352 -13.45 -3.95 -3.64
N GLU A 353 -13.12 -5.23 -3.41
CA GLU A 353 -14.10 -6.29 -3.18
C GLU A 353 -15.01 -5.98 -1.97
N THR A 354 -14.42 -5.57 -0.84
CA THR A 354 -15.16 -5.19 0.37
C THR A 354 -16.11 -4.01 0.10
N THR A 355 -15.62 -2.99 -0.62
CA THR A 355 -16.41 -1.80 -0.96
C THR A 355 -17.57 -2.16 -1.88
N TYR A 356 -17.31 -2.97 -2.91
CA TYR A 356 -18.37 -3.46 -3.79
C TYR A 356 -19.42 -4.27 -3.02
N GLY A 357 -19.01 -5.18 -2.13
CA GLY A 357 -19.91 -5.95 -1.28
C GLY A 357 -20.85 -5.05 -0.46
N SER A 358 -20.31 -3.95 0.10
CA SER A 358 -21.11 -2.96 0.84
C SER A 358 -22.10 -2.23 -0.08
N ILE A 359 -21.69 -1.85 -1.29
CA ILE A 359 -22.55 -1.21 -2.29
C ILE A 359 -23.65 -2.18 -2.73
N ALA A 360 -23.29 -3.43 -3.03
CA ALA A 360 -24.24 -4.45 -3.47
C ALA A 360 -25.33 -4.71 -2.43
N GLU A 361 -24.95 -4.76 -1.15
CA GLU A 361 -25.90 -4.90 -0.04
C GLU A 361 -26.87 -3.69 0.02
N ASP A 362 -26.33 -2.46 -0.03
CA ASP A 362 -27.12 -1.23 0.12
C ASP A 362 -28.07 -0.96 -1.07
N PHE A 363 -27.68 -1.37 -2.28
CA PHE A 363 -28.46 -1.15 -3.50
C PHE A 363 -29.21 -2.41 -3.99
N GLY A 364 -29.17 -3.52 -3.24
CA GLY A 364 -29.83 -4.78 -3.63
C GLY A 364 -29.28 -5.36 -4.92
N LEU A 365 -28.01 -5.13 -5.22
CA LEU A 365 -27.33 -5.70 -6.38
C LEU A 365 -26.96 -7.17 -6.10
N PRO A 366 -26.92 -8.04 -7.12
CA PRO A 366 -26.45 -9.40 -6.92
C PRO A 366 -25.00 -9.37 -6.41
N PRO A 367 -24.67 -10.17 -5.39
CA PRO A 367 -23.28 -10.33 -5.00
C PRO A 367 -22.50 -10.86 -6.20
N GLN A 368 -21.42 -10.20 -6.55
CA GLN A 368 -20.58 -10.63 -7.68
C GLN A 368 -19.84 -11.94 -7.36
N TRP A 369 -19.77 -12.27 -6.05
CA TRP A 369 -19.12 -13.47 -5.52
C TRP A 369 -20.07 -14.13 -4.53
N ASP A 370 -20.20 -15.44 -4.62
CA ASP A 370 -20.73 -16.19 -3.51
C ASP A 370 -19.68 -16.20 -2.39
N TRP A 371 -19.91 -15.37 -1.37
CA TRP A 371 -18.99 -15.22 -0.23
C TRP A 371 -18.82 -16.52 0.57
N ASP A 372 -19.73 -17.47 0.41
CA ASP A 372 -19.70 -18.77 1.07
C ASP A 372 -18.99 -19.84 0.23
N GLU A 373 -18.85 -19.65 -1.08
CA GLU A 373 -17.96 -20.44 -1.92
C GLU A 373 -16.60 -19.73 -2.05
N PRO A 374 -15.49 -20.36 -1.62
CA PRO A 374 -14.16 -19.83 -1.92
C PRO A 374 -14.01 -19.78 -3.44
N GLY A 375 -14.00 -18.58 -4.00
CA GLY A 375 -13.75 -18.38 -5.42
C GLY A 375 -12.33 -18.85 -5.75
N ARG A 376 -12.18 -20.15 -5.91
CA ARG A 376 -11.12 -20.69 -6.73
C ARG A 376 -11.50 -20.26 -8.15
N VAL A 377 -10.71 -19.37 -8.73
CA VAL A 377 -10.54 -19.40 -10.16
C VAL A 377 -9.96 -20.80 -10.39
N ASN A 378 -10.81 -21.76 -10.69
CA ASN A 378 -10.37 -23.04 -11.21
C ASN A 378 -9.89 -22.76 -12.64
N LEU A 379 -8.70 -22.20 -12.74
CA LEU A 379 -7.94 -22.31 -13.97
C LEU A 379 -7.66 -23.81 -14.09
N SER A 380 -8.16 -24.42 -15.14
CA SER A 380 -7.75 -25.78 -15.51
C SER A 380 -6.25 -25.77 -15.78
N ASP A 381 -5.58 -26.91 -15.68
CA ASP A 381 -4.19 -27.00 -16.08
C ASP A 381 -3.98 -26.51 -17.53
N GLU A 382 -4.99 -26.67 -18.42
CA GLU A 382 -5.02 -26.11 -19.78
C GLU A 382 -5.08 -24.58 -19.77
N ASP A 383 -5.91 -23.93 -18.92
CA ASP A 383 -5.97 -22.46 -18.81
C ASP A 383 -4.63 -21.91 -18.28
N LEU A 384 -4.00 -22.63 -17.34
CA LEU A 384 -2.68 -22.26 -16.81
C LEU A 384 -1.58 -22.43 -17.87
N GLU A 385 -1.63 -23.49 -18.68
CA GLU A 385 -0.70 -23.72 -19.79
C GLU A 385 -0.92 -22.66 -20.88
N GLU A 386 -2.15 -22.33 -21.26
CA GLU A 386 -2.46 -21.27 -22.24
C GLU A 386 -1.99 -19.89 -21.75
N ILE A 387 -2.19 -19.56 -20.47
CA ILE A 387 -1.67 -18.35 -19.84
C ILE A 387 -0.14 -18.35 -19.81
N LEU A 388 0.48 -19.49 -19.50
CA LEU A 388 1.93 -19.63 -19.45
C LEU A 388 2.55 -19.65 -20.85
N GLU A 389 1.94 -20.27 -21.85
CA GLU A 389 2.39 -20.27 -23.25
C GLU A 389 2.18 -18.89 -23.91
N GLY A 390 1.08 -18.22 -23.63
CA GLY A 390 0.85 -16.82 -24.03
C GLY A 390 1.79 -15.82 -23.35
N THR A 391 2.41 -16.25 -22.26
CA THR A 391 3.34 -15.46 -21.42
C THR A 391 4.76 -16.03 -21.45
N THR A 392 5.23 -16.58 -22.58
CA THR A 392 6.61 -17.06 -22.73
C THR A 392 7.60 -15.98 -22.28
N GLY A 393 8.08 -16.10 -21.05
CA GLY A 393 9.00 -15.15 -20.41
C GLY A 393 8.68 -14.78 -18.96
N ILE A 394 7.68 -15.39 -18.30
CA ILE A 394 7.54 -15.27 -16.84
C ILE A 394 8.45 -16.32 -16.21
N ILE A 395 9.61 -15.89 -15.74
CA ILE A 395 10.46 -16.69 -14.86
C ILE A 395 10.01 -16.36 -13.44
N PRO A 396 9.65 -17.36 -12.60
CA PRO A 396 9.45 -17.11 -11.18
C PRO A 396 10.75 -16.57 -10.60
N GLY A 397 10.72 -15.33 -10.08
CA GLY A 397 11.85 -14.71 -9.40
C GLY A 397 11.96 -15.15 -7.94
#